data_2787e84a125e6860cf02d431693c97d1
#
_entry.id   2787e84a125e6860cf02d431693c97d1
#
_cell.length_a   1.000
_cell.length_b   1.000
_cell.length_c   1.000
_cell.angle_alpha   90.00
_cell.angle_beta   90.00
_cell.angle_gamma   90.00
#
_symmetry.space_group_name_H-M   'P 1'
#
loop_
_entity.id
_entity.type
_entity.pdbx_description
1 polymer ?
#
loop_
_entity_poly.entity_id
_entity_poly.type
_entity_poly.pdbx_seq_one_letter_code
_entity_poly.pdbx_strand_id
1 'polypeptide(L)'
;MFLAVILEMTEMSVDGDVSKAMVALFNFMQAKEYAGQERALRALYFAQSNRDRALIELLQHRVEEQDYFFDGFVGFAQTEQATKLKQLLITQDAFNYFRQPNLTGLADGALAQQWFDESTRRIEGLHKIESELIDVLLRLCAQKLQKAETALSNEQTLVAGFREEKQAKVTSNIAYKSEFGFSRTADVLLHKIQLQSKHLHDVQEQLVLTKQALLERTFIERAKSVLILQKGITEEAAHKMMRESAMQSGQKMVDVAKKMLKQIEFK
;
A
#
# COMPACT_ATOMS: atom_id res chain seq x y z
N MET A 1 0.39 -11.62 7.67
CA MET A 1 -0.23 -12.19 6.46
C MET A 1 -1.14 -11.18 5.75
N PHE A 2 -2.10 -10.54 6.44
CA PHE A 2 -3.05 -9.60 5.82
C PHE A 2 -2.39 -8.35 5.22
N LEU A 3 -1.44 -7.73 5.92
CA LEU A 3 -0.69 -6.55 5.45
C LEU A 3 0.15 -6.81 4.19
N ALA A 4 0.72 -8.01 4.05
CA ALA A 4 1.45 -8.40 2.84
C ALA A 4 0.51 -8.49 1.63
N VAL A 5 -0.72 -8.99 1.83
CA VAL A 5 -1.74 -9.07 0.76
C VAL A 5 -2.15 -7.66 0.29
N ILE A 6 -2.37 -6.72 1.23
CA ILE A 6 -2.71 -5.33 0.87
C ILE A 6 -1.58 -4.68 0.06
N LEU A 7 -0.33 -4.89 0.46
CA LEU A 7 0.82 -4.36 -0.26
C LEU A 7 0.91 -4.96 -1.68
N GLU A 8 0.74 -6.27 -1.81
CA GLU A 8 0.76 -6.97 -3.09
C GLU A 8 -0.40 -6.51 -4.01
N MET A 9 -1.60 -6.33 -3.46
CA MET A 9 -2.74 -5.77 -4.21
C MET A 9 -2.50 -4.32 -4.64
N THR A 10 -1.81 -3.50 -3.83
CA THR A 10 -1.45 -2.13 -4.20
C THR A 10 -0.54 -2.10 -5.42
N GLU A 11 0.38 -3.06 -5.51
CA GLU A 11 1.28 -3.22 -6.65
C GLU A 11 0.56 -3.66 -7.92
N MET A 12 -0.49 -4.45 -7.80
CA MET A 12 -1.30 -4.94 -8.93
C MET A 12 -2.34 -3.93 -9.42
N SER A 13 -2.69 -2.93 -8.60
CA SER A 13 -3.72 -1.96 -8.95
C SER A 13 -3.23 -0.95 -9.99
N VAL A 14 -3.89 -0.91 -11.13
CA VAL A 14 -3.66 0.07 -12.21
C VAL A 14 -4.40 1.39 -11.93
N ASP A 15 -5.43 1.37 -11.08
CA ASP A 15 -6.22 2.56 -10.74
C ASP A 15 -5.58 3.35 -9.61
N GLY A 16 -5.22 4.61 -9.88
CA GLY A 16 -4.53 5.47 -8.93
C GLY A 16 -5.33 5.80 -7.66
N ASP A 17 -6.67 5.82 -7.72
CA ASP A 17 -7.52 6.11 -6.55
C ASP A 17 -7.57 4.88 -5.64
N VAL A 18 -7.69 3.69 -6.23
CA VAL A 18 -7.64 2.42 -5.49
C VAL A 18 -6.27 2.25 -4.83
N SER A 19 -5.19 2.48 -5.58
CA SER A 19 -3.81 2.41 -5.03
C SER A 19 -3.61 3.35 -3.85
N LYS A 20 -4.08 4.60 -3.94
CA LYS A 20 -4.00 5.58 -2.83
C LYS A 20 -4.77 5.11 -1.60
N ALA A 21 -6.00 4.60 -1.79
CA ALA A 21 -6.82 4.11 -0.69
C ALA A 21 -6.18 2.89 -0.01
N MET A 22 -5.55 2.01 -0.78
CA MET A 22 -4.83 0.84 -0.25
C MET A 22 -3.58 1.24 0.52
N VAL A 23 -2.79 2.22 0.02
CA VAL A 23 -1.63 2.76 0.75
C VAL A 23 -2.06 3.41 2.05
N ALA A 24 -3.15 4.19 2.03
CA ALA A 24 -3.72 4.79 3.24
C ALA A 24 -4.12 3.70 4.25
N LEU A 25 -4.86 2.67 3.82
CA LEU A 25 -5.27 1.56 4.69
C LEU A 25 -4.05 0.82 5.26
N PHE A 26 -3.05 0.52 4.43
CA PHE A 26 -1.81 -0.14 4.88
C PHE A 26 -1.11 0.66 5.99
N ASN A 27 -0.88 1.96 5.77
CA ASN A 27 -0.24 2.81 6.77
C ASN A 27 -1.07 2.87 8.07
N PHE A 28 -2.39 2.97 7.96
CA PHE A 28 -3.27 2.99 9.13
C PHE A 28 -3.19 1.69 9.94
N MET A 29 -3.21 0.53 9.28
CA MET A 29 -3.10 -0.78 9.92
C MET A 29 -1.74 -0.97 10.61
N GLN A 30 -0.65 -0.51 9.99
CA GLN A 30 0.68 -0.54 10.59
C GLN A 30 0.74 0.33 11.86
N ALA A 31 0.22 1.56 11.80
CA ALA A 31 0.16 2.44 12.96
C ALA A 31 -0.64 1.81 14.11
N LYS A 32 -1.78 1.16 13.80
CA LYS A 32 -2.60 0.45 14.80
C LYS A 32 -1.86 -0.75 15.40
N GLU A 33 -1.10 -1.49 14.60
CA GLU A 33 -0.27 -2.59 15.09
C GLU A 33 0.78 -2.09 16.09
N TYR A 34 1.47 -0.99 15.77
CA TYR A 34 2.42 -0.37 16.70
C TYR A 34 1.75 0.18 17.96
N ALA A 35 0.50 0.67 17.86
CA ALA A 35 -0.28 1.04 19.04
C ALA A 35 -0.56 -0.17 19.95
N GLY A 36 -0.83 -1.34 19.37
CA GLY A 36 -0.98 -2.59 20.11
C GLY A 36 0.30 -3.04 20.81
N GLN A 37 1.43 -2.91 20.13
CA GLN A 37 2.75 -3.22 20.68
C GLN A 37 3.14 -2.23 21.79
N GLU A 38 2.89 -0.93 21.61
CA GLU A 38 3.08 0.08 22.64
C GLU A 38 2.27 -0.24 23.90
N ARG A 39 0.97 -0.63 23.73
CA ARG A 39 0.12 -1.03 24.85
C ARG A 39 0.76 -2.11 25.70
N ALA A 40 1.26 -3.18 25.07
CA ALA A 40 1.86 -4.31 25.77
C ALA A 40 3.18 -3.92 26.45
N LEU A 41 4.06 -3.22 25.75
CA LEU A 41 5.37 -2.83 26.28
C LEU A 41 5.25 -1.82 27.42
N ARG A 42 4.33 -0.87 27.34
CA ARG A 42 4.15 0.13 28.40
C ARG A 42 3.43 -0.45 29.62
N ALA A 43 2.53 -1.41 29.44
CA ALA A 43 1.97 -2.17 30.57
C ALA A 43 3.09 -2.93 31.31
N LEU A 44 4.00 -3.57 30.57
CA LEU A 44 5.18 -4.20 31.15
C LEU A 44 6.08 -3.19 31.87
N TYR A 45 6.30 -2.02 31.26
CA TYR A 45 7.09 -0.92 31.88
C TYR A 45 6.52 -0.45 33.20
N PHE A 46 5.20 -0.31 33.35
CA PHE A 46 4.56 0.07 34.59
C PHE A 46 4.56 -1.07 35.63
N ALA A 47 4.51 -2.32 35.20
CA ALA A 47 4.50 -3.48 36.10
C ALA A 47 5.88 -3.82 36.69
N GLN A 48 6.98 -3.38 36.06
CA GLN A 48 8.34 -3.72 36.49
C GLN A 48 8.97 -2.66 37.40
N SER A 49 9.61 -3.12 38.49
CA SER A 49 10.38 -2.26 39.40
C SER A 49 11.72 -1.84 38.81
N ASN A 50 12.35 -2.71 38.02
CA ASN A 50 13.62 -2.43 37.36
C ASN A 50 13.37 -2.15 35.86
N ARG A 51 13.54 -0.90 35.49
CA ARG A 51 13.26 -0.43 34.11
C ARG A 51 14.54 -0.50 33.30
N ASP A 52 14.61 -1.48 32.42
CA ASP A 52 15.72 -1.62 31.50
C ASP A 52 15.70 -0.46 30.47
N ARG A 53 16.88 0.12 30.25
CA ARG A 53 17.09 1.14 29.22
C ARG A 53 16.65 0.65 27.85
N ALA A 54 16.90 -0.61 27.55
CA ALA A 54 16.48 -1.22 26.29
C ALA A 54 14.94 -1.20 26.11
N LEU A 55 14.17 -1.39 27.19
CA LEU A 55 12.70 -1.29 27.14
C LEU A 55 12.23 0.14 26.87
N ILE A 56 12.91 1.15 27.42
CA ILE A 56 12.60 2.56 27.17
C ILE A 56 12.88 2.92 25.71
N GLU A 57 14.04 2.54 25.19
CA GLU A 57 14.42 2.75 23.78
C GLU A 57 13.44 2.05 22.83
N LEU A 58 13.04 0.83 23.15
CA LEU A 58 12.05 0.08 22.35
C LEU A 58 10.67 0.78 22.37
N LEU A 59 10.22 1.28 23.52
CA LEU A 59 8.98 2.04 23.64
C LEU A 59 9.00 3.32 22.79
N GLN A 60 10.10 4.08 22.87
CA GLN A 60 10.27 5.29 22.05
C GLN A 60 10.21 4.97 20.57
N HIS A 61 10.92 3.94 20.14
CA HIS A 61 10.88 3.49 18.76
C HIS A 61 9.47 3.08 18.30
N ARG A 62 8.67 2.41 19.15
CA ARG A 62 7.28 2.05 18.81
C ARG A 62 6.38 3.27 18.67
N VAL A 63 6.60 4.31 19.46
CA VAL A 63 5.88 5.58 19.32
C VAL A 63 6.25 6.29 18.01
N GLU A 64 7.55 6.39 17.71
CA GLU A 64 8.05 7.01 16.48
C GLU A 64 7.53 6.29 15.23
N GLU A 65 7.56 4.97 15.20
CA GLU A 65 7.00 4.16 14.09
C GLU A 65 5.49 4.39 13.94
N GLN A 66 4.76 4.46 15.07
CA GLN A 66 3.32 4.73 15.04
C GLN A 66 3.03 6.11 14.42
N ASP A 67 3.76 7.15 14.83
CA ASP A 67 3.59 8.50 14.33
C ASP A 67 3.96 8.58 12.85
N TYR A 68 5.06 7.95 12.44
CA TYR A 68 5.48 7.86 11.04
C TYR A 68 4.39 7.25 10.14
N PHE A 69 3.76 6.16 10.57
CA PHE A 69 2.71 5.53 9.79
C PHE A 69 1.39 6.31 9.81
N PHE A 70 1.07 7.02 10.91
CA PHE A 70 -0.08 7.95 10.91
C PHE A 70 0.14 9.13 9.98
N ASP A 71 1.34 9.68 9.90
CA ASP A 71 1.67 10.73 8.94
C ASP A 71 1.58 10.22 7.50
N GLY A 72 2.09 9.01 7.25
CA GLY A 72 1.91 8.32 5.98
C GLY A 72 0.42 8.14 5.61
N PHE A 73 -0.41 7.73 6.56
CA PHE A 73 -1.86 7.65 6.36
C PHE A 73 -2.46 8.99 5.98
N VAL A 74 -2.16 10.06 6.73
CA VAL A 74 -2.69 11.41 6.47
C VAL A 74 -2.31 11.90 5.07
N GLY A 75 -1.12 11.53 4.57
CA GLY A 75 -0.65 11.90 3.24
C GLY A 75 -1.44 11.26 2.08
N PHE A 76 -2.07 10.11 2.30
CA PHE A 76 -2.82 9.38 1.27
C PHE A 76 -4.33 9.29 1.52
N ALA A 77 -4.79 9.55 2.74
CA ALA A 77 -6.19 9.48 3.13
C ALA A 77 -7.03 10.64 2.56
N GLN A 78 -8.32 10.42 2.45
CA GLN A 78 -9.26 11.50 2.19
C GLN A 78 -9.35 12.44 3.41
N THR A 79 -9.64 13.71 3.17
CA THR A 79 -9.67 14.74 4.22
C THR A 79 -10.58 14.37 5.40
N GLU A 80 -11.73 13.76 5.13
CA GLU A 80 -12.66 13.32 6.17
C GLU A 80 -12.03 12.26 7.08
N GLN A 81 -11.35 11.28 6.50
CA GLN A 81 -10.68 10.19 7.20
C GLN A 81 -9.52 10.70 8.07
N ALA A 82 -8.71 11.60 7.50
CA ALA A 82 -7.62 12.25 8.22
C ALA A 82 -8.15 13.10 9.39
N THR A 83 -9.28 13.76 9.22
CA THR A 83 -9.94 14.56 10.28
C THR A 83 -10.44 13.67 11.42
N LYS A 84 -11.06 12.52 11.10
CA LYS A 84 -11.51 11.55 12.12
C LYS A 84 -10.34 11.04 12.97
N LEU A 85 -9.21 10.68 12.33
CA LEU A 85 -8.01 10.29 13.06
C LEU A 85 -7.52 11.42 13.99
N LYS A 86 -7.39 12.64 13.47
CA LYS A 86 -6.96 13.80 14.28
C LYS A 86 -7.87 14.04 15.48
N GLN A 87 -9.18 13.98 15.29
CA GLN A 87 -10.14 14.11 16.38
C GLN A 87 -9.94 13.03 17.44
N LEU A 88 -9.79 11.75 17.03
CA LEU A 88 -9.51 10.66 17.96
C LEU A 88 -8.23 10.90 18.76
N LEU A 89 -7.17 11.38 18.12
CA LEU A 89 -5.87 11.60 18.77
C LEU A 89 -5.89 12.78 19.76
N ILE A 90 -6.64 13.85 19.46
CA ILE A 90 -6.72 15.06 20.29
C ILE A 90 -7.56 14.82 21.55
N THR A 91 -8.63 14.01 21.47
CA THR A 91 -9.57 13.79 22.59
C THR A 91 -9.08 12.81 23.65
N GLN A 92 -7.80 12.45 23.67
CA GLN A 92 -7.24 11.39 24.52
C GLN A 92 -6.25 11.92 25.58
N ASP A 93 -6.66 12.88 26.38
CA ASP A 93 -5.81 13.48 27.41
C ASP A 93 -5.29 12.44 28.41
N ALA A 94 -6.12 11.49 28.83
CA ALA A 94 -5.71 10.41 29.74
C ALA A 94 -4.63 9.52 29.11
N PHE A 95 -4.76 9.18 27.82
CA PHE A 95 -3.74 8.40 27.12
C PHE A 95 -2.41 9.16 27.01
N ASN A 96 -2.47 10.46 26.68
CA ASN A 96 -1.28 11.32 26.58
C ASN A 96 -0.58 11.51 27.92
N TYR A 97 -1.34 11.51 29.03
CA TYR A 97 -0.76 11.52 30.36
C TYR A 97 0.17 10.34 30.60
N PHE A 98 -0.23 9.12 30.22
CA PHE A 98 0.60 7.93 30.39
C PHE A 98 1.84 7.89 29.48
N ARG A 99 1.88 8.67 28.41
CA ARG A 99 3.05 8.81 27.54
C ARG A 99 4.11 9.76 28.07
N GLN A 100 3.82 10.52 29.12
CA GLN A 100 4.77 11.47 29.68
C GLN A 100 6.01 10.77 30.25
N PRO A 101 7.22 11.27 30.00
CA PRO A 101 8.46 10.64 30.47
C PRO A 101 8.59 10.68 31.99
N ASN A 102 7.86 11.55 32.69
CA ASN A 102 7.96 11.80 34.11
C ASN A 102 7.18 10.80 34.99
N LEU A 103 6.42 9.86 34.41
CA LEU A 103 5.75 8.78 35.13
C LEU A 103 6.75 7.70 35.58
N THR A 104 7.82 8.13 36.27
CA THR A 104 8.92 7.29 36.70
C THR A 104 8.78 6.93 38.21
N GLY A 105 7.61 6.46 38.60
CA GLY A 105 7.37 5.95 39.94
C GLY A 105 7.83 4.49 40.14
N LEU A 106 7.63 3.95 41.34
CA LEU A 106 7.76 2.52 41.66
C LEU A 106 6.83 1.69 40.76
N ALA A 107 7.11 0.39 40.63
CA ALA A 107 6.21 -0.52 39.94
C ALA A 107 4.79 -0.39 40.50
N ASP A 108 3.84 -0.10 39.65
CA ASP A 108 2.45 0.11 40.04
C ASP A 108 1.53 -0.69 39.09
N GLY A 109 0.98 -1.77 39.60
CA GLY A 109 0.02 -2.61 38.88
C GLY A 109 -1.27 -1.86 38.54
N ALA A 110 -1.67 -0.87 39.34
CA ALA A 110 -2.84 -0.05 39.09
C ALA A 110 -2.60 0.88 37.89
N LEU A 111 -1.42 1.49 37.76
CA LEU A 111 -1.01 2.27 36.60
C LEU A 111 -0.92 1.39 35.34
N ALA A 112 -0.40 0.17 35.43
CA ALA A 112 -0.35 -0.76 34.34
C ALA A 112 -1.76 -1.10 33.82
N GLN A 113 -2.71 -1.34 34.72
CA GLN A 113 -4.11 -1.61 34.34
C GLN A 113 -4.79 -0.40 33.73
N GLN A 114 -4.64 0.79 34.32
CA GLN A 114 -5.21 2.03 33.79
C GLN A 114 -4.67 2.34 32.38
N TRP A 115 -3.37 2.17 32.19
CA TRP A 115 -2.76 2.29 30.87
C TRP A 115 -3.37 1.31 29.86
N PHE A 116 -3.50 0.05 30.27
CA PHE A 116 -4.05 -1.00 29.40
C PHE A 116 -5.49 -0.68 28.97
N ASP A 117 -6.31 -0.19 29.89
CA ASP A 117 -7.69 0.18 29.62
C ASP A 117 -7.79 1.39 28.68
N GLU A 118 -6.98 2.44 28.92
CA GLU A 118 -6.95 3.63 28.07
C GLU A 118 -6.45 3.33 26.66
N SER A 119 -5.36 2.57 26.57
CA SER A 119 -4.82 2.18 25.27
C SER A 119 -5.74 1.22 24.51
N THR A 120 -6.47 0.35 25.21
CA THR A 120 -7.50 -0.51 24.59
C THR A 120 -8.62 0.34 24.00
N ARG A 121 -9.11 1.34 24.74
CA ARG A 121 -10.14 2.28 24.27
C ARG A 121 -9.70 3.06 23.00
N ARG A 122 -8.40 3.45 22.99
CA ARG A 122 -7.80 4.07 21.79
C ARG A 122 -7.78 3.11 20.62
N ILE A 123 -7.33 1.87 20.79
CA ILE A 123 -7.25 0.85 19.74
C ILE A 123 -8.65 0.51 19.22
N GLU A 124 -9.68 0.46 20.06
CA GLU A 124 -11.07 0.30 19.65
C GLU A 124 -11.57 1.47 18.78
N GLY A 125 -11.18 2.71 19.13
CA GLY A 125 -11.42 3.88 18.30
C GLY A 125 -10.74 3.78 16.93
N LEU A 126 -9.48 3.37 16.90
CA LEU A 126 -8.75 3.11 15.66
C LEU A 126 -9.38 1.98 14.84
N HIS A 127 -9.85 0.92 15.48
CA HIS A 127 -10.53 -0.18 14.77
C HIS A 127 -11.82 0.26 14.06
N LYS A 128 -12.56 1.19 14.65
CA LYS A 128 -13.75 1.77 13.98
C LYS A 128 -13.36 2.53 12.70
N ILE A 129 -12.32 3.35 12.78
CA ILE A 129 -11.81 4.07 11.60
C ILE A 129 -11.31 3.07 10.55
N GLU A 130 -10.57 2.03 10.95
CA GLU A 130 -10.11 0.98 10.03
C GLU A 130 -11.26 0.30 9.30
N SER A 131 -12.33 -0.05 10.01
CA SER A 131 -13.52 -0.66 9.40
C SER A 131 -14.15 0.27 8.36
N GLU A 132 -14.25 1.57 8.65
CA GLU A 132 -14.74 2.55 7.69
C GLU A 132 -13.81 2.68 6.47
N LEU A 133 -12.49 2.61 6.65
CA LEU A 133 -11.52 2.65 5.54
C LEU A 133 -11.68 1.44 4.62
N ILE A 134 -11.89 0.27 5.18
CA ILE A 134 -12.15 -0.97 4.42
C ILE A 134 -13.45 -0.82 3.62
N ASP A 135 -14.52 -0.33 4.25
CA ASP A 135 -15.81 -0.13 3.58
C ASP A 135 -15.71 0.89 2.43
N VAL A 136 -14.94 1.96 2.62
CA VAL A 136 -14.68 2.96 1.57
C VAL A 136 -13.91 2.33 0.42
N LEU A 137 -12.87 1.57 0.70
CA LEU A 137 -12.08 0.87 -0.31
C LEU A 137 -12.94 -0.12 -1.11
N LEU A 138 -13.77 -0.93 -0.45
CA LEU A 138 -14.66 -1.89 -1.10
C LEU A 138 -15.69 -1.19 -2.02
N ARG A 139 -16.29 -0.09 -1.55
CA ARG A 139 -17.20 0.72 -2.38
C ARG A 139 -16.48 1.31 -3.59
N LEU A 140 -15.26 1.80 -3.41
CA LEU A 140 -14.46 2.36 -4.51
C LEU A 140 -14.15 1.27 -5.55
N CYS A 141 -13.72 0.09 -5.12
CA CYS A 141 -13.47 -1.05 -6.02
C CYS A 141 -14.73 -1.46 -6.79
N ALA A 142 -15.89 -1.55 -6.11
CA ALA A 142 -17.16 -1.90 -6.76
C ALA A 142 -17.58 -0.85 -7.82
N GLN A 143 -17.42 0.45 -7.52
CA GLN A 143 -17.70 1.52 -8.47
C GLN A 143 -16.77 1.48 -9.70
N LYS A 144 -15.48 1.22 -9.48
CA LYS A 144 -14.52 1.11 -10.59
C LYS A 144 -14.79 -0.11 -11.46
N LEU A 145 -15.15 -1.24 -10.84
CA LEU A 145 -15.54 -2.46 -11.57
C LEU A 145 -16.77 -2.20 -12.42
N GLN A 146 -17.83 -1.63 -11.85
CA GLN A 146 -19.06 -1.30 -12.59
C GLN A 146 -18.80 -0.36 -13.76
N LYS A 147 -17.93 0.66 -13.58
CA LYS A 147 -17.54 1.55 -14.69
C LYS A 147 -16.79 0.82 -15.78
N ALA A 148 -15.89 -0.10 -15.42
CA ALA A 148 -15.15 -0.90 -16.39
C ALA A 148 -16.08 -1.85 -17.19
N GLU A 149 -17.02 -2.51 -16.50
CA GLU A 149 -18.01 -3.38 -17.12
C GLU A 149 -18.93 -2.62 -18.10
N THR A 150 -19.40 -1.42 -17.70
CA THR A 150 -20.22 -0.58 -18.57
C THR A 150 -19.43 -0.08 -19.79
N ALA A 151 -18.18 0.29 -19.62
CA ALA A 151 -17.30 0.70 -20.72
C ALA A 151 -17.09 -0.45 -21.71
N LEU A 152 -16.82 -1.65 -21.20
CA LEU A 152 -16.64 -2.86 -22.03
C LEU A 152 -17.92 -3.21 -22.79
N SER A 153 -19.09 -3.16 -22.15
CA SER A 153 -20.38 -3.40 -22.79
C SER A 153 -20.67 -2.40 -23.89
N ASN A 154 -20.40 -1.11 -23.66
CA ASN A 154 -20.56 -0.06 -24.65
C ASN A 154 -19.62 -0.28 -25.87
N GLU A 155 -18.37 -0.66 -25.62
CA GLU A 155 -17.40 -0.98 -26.67
C GLU A 155 -17.87 -2.18 -27.50
N GLN A 156 -18.34 -3.25 -26.87
CA GLN A 156 -18.90 -4.42 -27.57
C GLN A 156 -20.12 -4.06 -28.42
N THR A 157 -21.01 -3.20 -27.90
CA THR A 157 -22.19 -2.73 -28.66
C THR A 157 -21.79 -1.91 -29.89
N LEU A 158 -20.81 -1.01 -29.73
CA LEU A 158 -20.26 -0.24 -30.84
C LEU A 158 -19.64 -1.15 -31.90
N VAL A 159 -18.82 -2.12 -31.49
CA VAL A 159 -18.19 -3.08 -32.40
C VAL A 159 -19.23 -3.94 -33.13
N ALA A 160 -20.29 -4.37 -32.42
CA ALA A 160 -21.41 -5.11 -33.03
C ALA A 160 -22.15 -4.26 -34.07
N GLY A 161 -22.48 -3.01 -33.72
CA GLY A 161 -23.11 -2.06 -34.63
C GLY A 161 -22.30 -1.80 -35.92
N PHE A 162 -20.97 -1.64 -35.78
CA PHE A 162 -20.07 -1.50 -36.91
C PHE A 162 -20.01 -2.77 -37.79
N ARG A 163 -20.10 -3.96 -37.19
CA ARG A 163 -20.14 -5.23 -37.92
C ARG A 163 -21.44 -5.36 -38.71
N GLU A 164 -22.59 -5.04 -38.12
CA GLU A 164 -23.90 -5.07 -38.77
C GLU A 164 -23.98 -4.05 -39.91
N GLU A 165 -23.50 -2.83 -39.70
CA GLU A 165 -23.45 -1.79 -40.73
C GLU A 165 -22.52 -2.19 -41.91
N LYS A 166 -21.37 -2.82 -41.59
CA LYS A 166 -20.47 -3.36 -42.63
C LYS A 166 -21.09 -4.51 -43.39
N GLN A 167 -21.85 -5.38 -42.73
CA GLN A 167 -22.55 -6.52 -43.33
C GLN A 167 -23.74 -6.07 -44.18
N ALA A 168 -24.49 -5.07 -43.71
CA ALA A 168 -25.56 -4.43 -44.48
C ALA A 168 -25.05 -3.69 -45.75
N LYS A 169 -23.88 -3.03 -45.63
CA LYS A 169 -23.22 -2.38 -46.79
C LYS A 169 -22.63 -3.38 -47.80
N VAL A 170 -22.18 -4.55 -47.33
CA VAL A 170 -21.71 -5.62 -48.25
C VAL A 170 -22.86 -6.25 -49.01
N THR A 171 -24.02 -6.42 -48.38
CA THR A 171 -25.23 -6.93 -49.07
C THR A 171 -25.89 -5.89 -50.01
N SER A 172 -25.75 -4.60 -49.74
CA SER A 172 -26.27 -3.53 -50.59
C SER A 172 -25.30 -3.11 -51.71
N ASN A 173 -23.99 -3.43 -51.59
CA ASN A 173 -22.96 -3.02 -52.57
C ASN A 173 -22.84 -3.92 -53.83
N ILE A 174 -23.78 -4.85 -54.03
CA ILE A 174 -23.93 -5.49 -55.36
C ILE A 174 -24.66 -4.57 -56.37
N ALA A 175 -25.25 -3.45 -55.93
CA ALA A 175 -26.10 -2.61 -56.77
C ALA A 175 -25.62 -1.18 -57.04
N TYR A 176 -24.59 -0.63 -56.34
CA TYR A 176 -24.18 0.77 -56.64
C TYR A 176 -22.66 0.98 -56.49
N LYS A 177 -22.06 1.08 -57.68
CA LYS A 177 -20.73 1.64 -57.89
C LYS A 177 -20.93 3.15 -58.05
N SER A 178 -20.67 3.95 -56.96
CA SER A 178 -20.17 5.33 -57.11
C SER A 178 -20.10 6.07 -55.76
N GLU A 179 -19.05 6.87 -55.66
CA GLU A 179 -18.77 8.07 -54.88
C GLU A 179 -18.24 7.93 -53.44
N PHE A 180 -16.94 7.89 -53.39
CA PHE A 180 -16.01 8.89 -52.85
C PHE A 180 -16.38 9.52 -51.49
N GLY A 181 -15.60 9.19 -50.46
CA GLY A 181 -15.27 10.13 -49.36
C GLY A 181 -15.39 9.59 -47.97
N PHE A 182 -16.33 8.72 -47.64
CA PHE A 182 -16.59 8.27 -46.25
C PHE A 182 -15.71 7.10 -45.80
N SER A 183 -15.22 6.29 -46.74
CA SER A 183 -14.38 5.13 -46.40
C SER A 183 -12.98 5.54 -45.87
N ARG A 184 -12.40 6.58 -46.43
CA ARG A 184 -11.05 7.04 -46.05
C ARG A 184 -10.98 7.66 -44.67
N THR A 185 -11.99 8.39 -44.25
CA THR A 185 -12.04 9.00 -42.91
C THR A 185 -12.28 7.96 -41.81
N ALA A 186 -13.12 6.96 -42.06
CA ALA A 186 -13.35 5.85 -41.13
C ALA A 186 -12.09 4.98 -40.99
N ASP A 187 -11.42 4.68 -42.10
CA ASP A 187 -10.15 3.91 -42.05
C ASP A 187 -9.02 4.68 -41.36
N VAL A 188 -8.94 6.00 -41.56
CA VAL A 188 -7.97 6.86 -40.87
C VAL A 188 -8.28 6.95 -39.37
N LEU A 189 -9.56 7.04 -38.98
CA LEU A 189 -9.97 7.04 -37.56
C LEU A 189 -9.70 5.70 -36.88
N LEU A 190 -10.05 4.58 -37.55
CA LEU A 190 -9.73 3.23 -37.06
C LEU A 190 -8.23 3.01 -36.89
N HIS A 191 -7.43 3.46 -37.87
CA HIS A 191 -5.99 3.38 -37.77
C HIS A 191 -5.44 4.25 -36.62
N LYS A 192 -6.01 5.44 -36.42
CA LYS A 192 -5.62 6.33 -35.32
C LYS A 192 -5.98 5.75 -33.96
N ILE A 193 -7.17 5.12 -33.83
CA ILE A 193 -7.58 4.41 -32.60
C ILE A 193 -6.66 3.22 -32.33
N GLN A 194 -6.30 2.44 -33.35
CA GLN A 194 -5.35 1.32 -33.19
C GLN A 194 -3.97 1.79 -32.78
N LEU A 195 -3.46 2.89 -33.35
CA LEU A 195 -2.19 3.48 -32.94
C LEU A 195 -2.21 3.99 -31.48
N GLN A 196 -3.31 4.65 -31.09
CA GLN A 196 -3.49 5.11 -29.71
C GLN A 196 -3.58 3.94 -28.72
N SER A 197 -4.33 2.90 -29.08
CA SER A 197 -4.45 1.67 -28.27
C SER A 197 -3.09 0.99 -28.08
N LYS A 198 -2.29 0.91 -29.16
CA LYS A 198 -0.93 0.36 -29.09
C LYS A 198 -0.02 1.24 -28.20
N HIS A 199 -0.07 2.56 -28.38
CA HIS A 199 0.71 3.48 -27.56
C HIS A 199 0.35 3.40 -26.08
N LEU A 200 -0.95 3.29 -25.74
CA LEU A 200 -1.41 3.08 -24.37
C LEU A 200 -0.89 1.76 -23.79
N HIS A 201 -0.91 0.69 -24.60
CA HIS A 201 -0.37 -0.61 -24.20
C HIS A 201 1.14 -0.53 -23.93
N ASP A 202 1.91 0.11 -24.81
CA ASP A 202 3.35 0.28 -24.66
C ASP A 202 3.70 1.10 -23.41
N VAL A 203 2.95 2.20 -23.14
CA VAL A 203 3.11 3.02 -21.92
C VAL A 203 2.75 2.23 -20.67
N GLN A 204 1.70 1.41 -20.72
CA GLN A 204 1.27 0.57 -19.62
C GLN A 204 2.32 -0.51 -19.31
N GLU A 205 2.89 -1.12 -20.32
CA GLU A 205 4.00 -2.08 -20.16
C GLU A 205 5.25 -1.43 -19.54
N GLN A 206 5.63 -0.25 -20.04
CA GLN A 206 6.74 0.53 -19.45
C GLN A 206 6.48 0.90 -18.00
N LEU A 207 5.25 1.26 -17.65
CA LEU A 207 4.87 1.60 -16.28
C LEU A 207 4.97 0.38 -15.35
N VAL A 208 4.55 -0.80 -15.81
CA VAL A 208 4.69 -2.05 -15.07
C VAL A 208 6.17 -2.38 -14.83
N LEU A 209 7.00 -2.31 -15.87
CA LEU A 209 8.44 -2.56 -15.76
C LEU A 209 9.13 -1.58 -14.82
N THR A 210 8.76 -0.29 -14.88
CA THR A 210 9.34 0.75 -14.00
C THR A 210 8.92 0.53 -12.55
N LYS A 211 7.64 0.20 -12.30
CA LYS A 211 7.17 -0.17 -10.96
C LYS A 211 7.92 -1.38 -10.41
N GLN A 212 8.10 -2.41 -11.23
CA GLN A 212 8.83 -3.61 -10.82
C GLN A 212 10.29 -3.30 -10.48
N ALA A 213 10.98 -2.51 -11.28
CA ALA A 213 12.35 -2.08 -11.01
C ALA A 213 12.46 -1.26 -9.71
N LEU A 214 11.49 -0.40 -9.42
CA LEU A 214 11.43 0.36 -8.18
C LEU A 214 11.25 -0.55 -6.95
N LEU A 215 10.36 -1.54 -7.06
CA LEU A 215 10.15 -2.54 -6.00
C LEU A 215 11.38 -3.39 -5.75
N GLU A 216 12.03 -3.86 -6.81
CA GLU A 216 13.28 -4.61 -6.70
C GLU A 216 14.34 -3.80 -5.95
N ARG A 217 14.47 -2.51 -6.27
CA ARG A 217 15.37 -1.58 -5.57
C ARG A 217 15.00 -1.46 -4.09
N THR A 218 13.71 -1.33 -3.77
CA THR A 218 13.25 -1.22 -2.37
C THR A 218 13.60 -2.46 -1.55
N PHE A 219 13.45 -3.68 -2.09
CA PHE A 219 13.87 -4.91 -1.42
C PHE A 219 15.37 -4.95 -1.19
N ILE A 220 16.17 -4.54 -2.17
CA ILE A 220 17.63 -4.50 -2.04
C ILE A 220 18.05 -3.50 -0.96
N GLU A 221 17.47 -2.29 -0.94
CA GLU A 221 17.77 -1.27 0.06
C GLU A 221 17.38 -1.74 1.49
N ARG A 222 16.20 -2.36 1.64
CA ARG A 222 15.80 -2.95 2.93
C ARG A 222 16.75 -4.04 3.40
N ALA A 223 17.15 -4.96 2.52
CA ALA A 223 18.09 -6.02 2.86
C ALA A 223 19.46 -5.45 3.24
N LYS A 224 19.95 -4.41 2.55
CA LYS A 224 21.18 -3.70 2.92
C LYS A 224 21.07 -3.10 4.33
N SER A 225 20.00 -2.37 4.62
CA SER A 225 19.78 -1.74 5.93
C SER A 225 19.80 -2.77 7.05
N VAL A 226 19.17 -3.91 6.84
CA VAL A 226 19.17 -5.01 7.82
C VAL A 226 20.56 -5.62 8.00
N LEU A 227 21.33 -5.83 6.94
CA LEU A 227 22.70 -6.32 7.04
C LEU A 227 23.62 -5.35 7.79
N ILE A 228 23.46 -4.05 7.55
CA ILE A 228 24.18 -3.00 8.27
C ILE A 228 23.89 -3.08 9.77
N LEU A 229 22.61 -3.16 10.15
CA LEU A 229 22.18 -3.23 11.54
C LEU A 229 22.62 -4.51 12.25
N GLN A 230 22.53 -5.68 11.57
CA GLN A 230 22.85 -6.97 12.19
C GLN A 230 24.36 -7.25 12.28
N LYS A 231 25.12 -6.81 11.29
CA LYS A 231 26.54 -7.14 11.19
C LYS A 231 27.49 -5.98 11.49
N GLY A 232 26.95 -4.77 11.68
CA GLY A 232 27.76 -3.57 11.91
C GLY A 232 28.70 -3.21 10.74
N ILE A 233 28.32 -3.57 9.49
CA ILE A 233 29.13 -3.36 8.30
C ILE A 233 28.72 -2.09 7.56
N THR A 234 29.59 -1.57 6.71
CA THR A 234 29.28 -0.42 5.86
C THR A 234 28.28 -0.79 4.73
N GLU A 235 27.62 0.20 4.16
CA GLU A 235 26.69 0.01 3.05
C GLU A 235 27.35 -0.66 1.84
N GLU A 236 28.58 -0.27 1.51
CA GLU A 236 29.36 -0.87 0.42
C GLU A 236 29.67 -2.35 0.68
N ALA A 237 30.00 -2.69 1.92
CA ALA A 237 30.26 -4.07 2.33
C ALA A 237 28.97 -4.92 2.28
N ALA A 238 27.84 -4.36 2.70
CA ALA A 238 26.53 -5.01 2.62
C ALA A 238 26.12 -5.28 1.16
N HIS A 239 26.27 -4.29 0.30
CA HIS A 239 26.00 -4.43 -1.13
C HIS A 239 26.91 -5.46 -1.80
N LYS A 240 28.21 -5.43 -1.49
CA LYS A 240 29.19 -6.40 -2.01
C LYS A 240 28.81 -7.83 -1.59
N MET A 241 28.45 -8.03 -0.32
CA MET A 241 28.05 -9.33 0.22
C MET A 241 26.80 -9.89 -0.45
N MET A 242 25.80 -9.04 -0.72
CA MET A 242 24.61 -9.44 -1.45
C MET A 242 24.92 -9.81 -2.90
N ARG A 243 25.79 -9.04 -3.56
CA ARG A 243 26.23 -9.31 -4.93
C ARG A 243 26.98 -10.63 -5.04
N GLU A 244 27.91 -10.90 -4.13
CA GLU A 244 28.66 -12.16 -4.07
C GLU A 244 27.73 -13.36 -3.83
N SER A 245 26.77 -13.22 -2.93
CA SER A 245 25.76 -14.25 -2.69
C SER A 245 24.87 -14.50 -3.92
N ALA A 246 24.50 -13.46 -4.66
CA ALA A 246 23.74 -13.57 -5.89
C ALA A 246 24.57 -14.29 -6.99
N MET A 247 25.84 -13.95 -7.12
CA MET A 247 26.75 -14.60 -8.08
C MET A 247 26.98 -16.07 -7.74
N GLN A 248 27.22 -16.41 -6.47
CA GLN A 248 27.43 -17.78 -6.01
C GLN A 248 26.20 -18.66 -6.18
N SER A 249 25.00 -18.10 -5.99
CA SER A 249 23.74 -18.84 -6.10
C SER A 249 23.13 -18.81 -7.51
N GLY A 250 23.70 -18.06 -8.45
CA GLY A 250 23.15 -17.88 -9.80
C GLY A 250 21.77 -17.21 -9.81
N GLN A 251 21.44 -16.44 -8.76
CA GLN A 251 20.13 -15.79 -8.58
C GLN A 251 20.23 -14.28 -8.78
N LYS A 252 19.08 -13.63 -9.07
CA LYS A 252 19.03 -12.17 -9.10
C LYS A 252 19.26 -11.61 -7.69
N MET A 253 19.87 -10.43 -7.59
CA MET A 253 20.15 -9.78 -6.30
C MET A 253 18.87 -9.54 -5.49
N VAL A 254 17.74 -9.27 -6.16
CA VAL A 254 16.43 -9.11 -5.51
C VAL A 254 15.93 -10.39 -4.84
N ASP A 255 16.20 -11.56 -5.44
CA ASP A 255 15.78 -12.84 -4.86
C ASP A 255 16.61 -13.18 -3.62
N VAL A 256 17.89 -12.84 -3.65
CA VAL A 256 18.77 -12.93 -2.47
C VAL A 256 18.29 -11.97 -1.38
N ALA A 257 17.95 -10.73 -1.72
CA ALA A 257 17.38 -9.75 -0.80
C ALA A 257 16.10 -10.26 -0.14
N LYS A 258 15.15 -10.78 -0.92
CA LYS A 258 13.89 -11.35 -0.42
C LYS A 258 14.12 -12.54 0.51
N LYS A 259 15.08 -13.41 0.19
CA LYS A 259 15.45 -14.55 1.04
C LYS A 259 16.04 -14.09 2.38
N MET A 260 16.94 -13.12 2.34
CA MET A 260 17.54 -12.55 3.55
C MET A 260 16.48 -11.91 4.46
N LEU A 261 15.57 -11.14 3.90
CA LEU A 261 14.48 -10.53 4.67
C LEU A 261 13.55 -11.59 5.29
N LYS A 262 13.19 -12.64 4.54
CA LYS A 262 12.40 -13.75 5.09
C LYS A 262 13.08 -14.48 6.24
N GLN A 263 14.38 -14.70 6.18
CA GLN A 263 15.11 -15.39 7.26
C GLN A 263 15.15 -14.59 8.56
N ILE A 264 14.91 -13.30 8.51
CA ILE A 264 14.94 -12.41 9.66
C ILE A 264 13.55 -12.30 10.31
N GLU A 265 12.48 -12.38 9.52
CA GLU A 265 11.11 -12.41 10.03
C GLU A 265 10.77 -13.69 10.82
N PHE A 266 11.60 -14.74 10.69
CA PHE A 266 11.43 -16.03 11.38
C PHE A 266 12.38 -16.24 12.56
N LYS A 267 13.16 -15.24 12.97
CA LYS A 267 13.98 -15.25 14.19
C LYS A 267 13.49 -14.23 15.21
#